data_9a3307d9c2e8bdf7b4046eb35e0a3b27
#
_entry.id   9a3307d9c2e8bdf7b4046eb35e0a3b27
#
_cell.length_a   1.000
_cell.length_b   1.000
_cell.length_c   1.000
_cell.angle_alpha   90.00
_cell.angle_beta   90.00
_cell.angle_gamma   90.00
#
_symmetry.space_group_name_H-M   'P 1'
#
loop_
_entity.id
_entity.type
_entity.pdbx_description
1 polymer ?
#
loop_
_entity_poly.entity_id
_entity_poly.type
_entity_poly.pdbx_seq_one_letter_code
_entity_poly.pdbx_strand_id
1 'polypeptide(L)'
;MGKRVLLINGSPHENGNTRMALDEVAETLRKEGIETVTIDLGKAAVQGCIACGWCGRTGRCTYGDALYTKVRDVLADGIDGLVVGSPVYYGGPNGSLCALMDRVCYSLSRYLMFKPAASVVVCRRGGATAAFERLNMYFTMLNMPLVTSQYWNILYGHSPMEVERDEEGLQTMRTLGRNMAWMIKRLNVAEEGHPELEARVRTSFLK
;
A
#
# COMPACT_ATOMS: atom_id res chain seq x y z
N MET A 1 19.42 4.51 -10.87
CA MET A 1 18.25 3.61 -11.09
C MET A 1 17.01 4.46 -11.31
N GLY A 2 16.08 4.02 -12.15
CA GLY A 2 14.80 4.68 -12.32
C GLY A 2 13.96 4.64 -11.04
N LYS A 3 13.06 5.62 -10.85
CA LYS A 3 12.12 5.63 -9.72
C LYS A 3 11.09 4.53 -9.89
N ARG A 4 10.71 3.83 -8.81
CA ARG A 4 9.83 2.65 -8.85
C ARG A 4 8.76 2.69 -7.76
N VAL A 5 7.53 2.33 -8.09
CA VAL A 5 6.41 2.19 -7.15
C VAL A 5 5.94 0.74 -7.11
N LEU A 6 5.79 0.21 -5.90
CA LEU A 6 5.13 -1.07 -5.67
C LEU A 6 3.62 -0.82 -5.50
N LEU A 7 2.80 -1.59 -6.24
CA LEU A 7 1.35 -1.64 -6.06
C LEU A 7 0.97 -3.03 -5.52
N ILE A 8 0.18 -3.09 -4.47
CA ILE A 8 -0.32 -4.35 -3.90
C ILE A 8 -1.83 -4.42 -4.15
N ASN A 9 -2.25 -5.36 -4.99
CA ASN A 9 -3.67 -5.65 -5.19
C ASN A 9 -4.15 -6.61 -4.11
N GLY A 10 -4.88 -6.08 -3.13
CA GLY A 10 -5.46 -6.82 -2.02
C GLY A 10 -6.76 -7.56 -2.35
N SER A 11 -7.18 -7.57 -3.61
CA SER A 11 -8.32 -8.38 -4.06
C SER A 11 -7.91 -9.83 -4.29
N PRO A 12 -8.79 -10.82 -3.98
CA PRO A 12 -8.58 -12.20 -4.42
C PRO A 12 -8.78 -12.38 -5.94
N HIS A 13 -9.29 -11.36 -6.63
CA HIS A 13 -9.53 -11.35 -8.07
C HIS A 13 -8.45 -10.54 -8.78
N GLU A 14 -7.59 -11.21 -9.53
CA GLU A 14 -6.47 -10.58 -10.25
C GLU A 14 -6.94 -9.56 -11.30
N ASN A 15 -8.09 -9.83 -11.95
CA ASN A 15 -8.69 -8.96 -12.97
C ASN A 15 -9.98 -8.30 -12.45
N GLY A 16 -10.06 -7.98 -11.16
CA GLY A 16 -11.23 -7.34 -10.54
C GLY A 16 -11.14 -5.82 -10.51
N ASN A 17 -12.19 -5.19 -10.00
CA ASN A 17 -12.30 -3.73 -9.92
C ASN A 17 -11.14 -3.05 -9.17
N THR A 18 -10.62 -3.68 -8.09
CA THR A 18 -9.46 -3.16 -7.36
C THR A 18 -8.21 -3.16 -8.23
N ARG A 19 -8.01 -4.22 -9.03
CA ARG A 19 -6.87 -4.28 -9.94
C ARG A 19 -6.96 -3.20 -11.01
N MET A 20 -8.13 -2.98 -11.59
CA MET A 20 -8.34 -1.92 -12.59
C MET A 20 -8.06 -0.52 -12.02
N ALA A 21 -8.53 -0.24 -10.80
CA ALA A 21 -8.20 1.01 -10.13
C ALA A 21 -6.69 1.20 -9.95
N LEU A 22 -5.97 0.15 -9.57
CA LEU A 22 -4.52 0.17 -9.44
C LEU A 22 -3.80 0.28 -10.79
N ASP A 23 -4.32 -0.34 -11.84
CA ASP A 23 -3.76 -0.24 -13.19
C ASP A 23 -3.86 1.18 -13.75
N GLU A 24 -4.94 1.93 -13.45
CA GLU A 24 -5.08 3.35 -13.80
C GLU A 24 -4.00 4.22 -13.11
N VAL A 25 -3.73 3.94 -11.81
CA VAL A 25 -2.63 4.60 -11.09
C VAL A 25 -1.28 4.22 -11.72
N ALA A 26 -1.07 2.93 -11.99
CA ALA A 26 0.18 2.42 -12.55
C ALA A 26 0.46 2.99 -13.96
N GLU A 27 -0.56 3.08 -14.80
CA GLU A 27 -0.42 3.68 -16.13
C GLU A 27 -0.06 5.15 -16.04
N THR A 28 -0.70 5.89 -15.12
CA THR A 28 -0.39 7.29 -14.88
C THR A 28 1.04 7.48 -14.40
N LEU A 29 1.50 6.64 -13.43
CA LEU A 29 2.89 6.67 -12.97
C LEU A 29 3.89 6.40 -14.09
N ARG A 30 3.61 5.42 -14.97
CA ARG A 30 4.47 5.13 -16.13
C ARG A 30 4.54 6.31 -17.12
N LYS A 31 3.41 6.99 -17.37
CA LYS A 31 3.39 8.23 -18.18
C LYS A 31 4.24 9.34 -17.56
N GLU A 32 4.37 9.35 -16.23
CA GLU A 32 5.24 10.26 -15.48
C GLU A 32 6.71 9.79 -15.39
N GLY A 33 7.08 8.70 -16.05
CA GLY A 33 8.44 8.16 -16.09
C GLY A 33 8.83 7.35 -14.84
N ILE A 34 7.85 6.81 -14.11
CA ILE A 34 8.06 5.98 -12.92
C ILE A 34 7.73 4.53 -13.23
N GLU A 35 8.66 3.62 -12.95
CA GLU A 35 8.44 2.18 -13.07
C GLU A 35 7.41 1.70 -12.04
N THR A 36 6.66 0.67 -12.41
CA THR A 36 5.65 0.09 -11.52
C THR A 36 5.78 -1.43 -11.45
N VAL A 37 5.64 -1.97 -10.24
CA VAL A 37 5.55 -3.41 -9.99
C VAL A 37 4.25 -3.68 -9.28
N THR A 38 3.40 -4.56 -9.81
CA THR A 38 2.15 -4.96 -9.15
C THR A 38 2.27 -6.38 -8.62
N ILE A 39 1.89 -6.56 -7.35
CA ILE A 39 1.77 -7.85 -6.69
C ILE A 39 0.31 -8.10 -6.36
N ASP A 40 -0.24 -9.19 -6.87
CA ASP A 40 -1.59 -9.65 -6.56
C ASP A 40 -1.57 -10.54 -5.31
N LEU A 41 -2.49 -10.28 -4.38
CA LEU A 41 -2.71 -11.10 -3.20
C LEU A 41 -3.15 -12.53 -3.58
N GLY A 42 -4.03 -12.60 -4.58
CA GLY A 42 -4.59 -13.87 -5.03
C GLY A 42 -5.53 -14.51 -4.01
N LYS A 43 -5.75 -15.82 -4.16
CA LYS A 43 -6.69 -16.62 -3.37
C LYS A 43 -6.02 -17.50 -2.30
N ALA A 44 -4.69 -17.49 -2.23
CA ALA A 44 -3.96 -18.28 -1.25
C ALA A 44 -4.22 -17.80 0.18
N ALA A 45 -4.19 -18.72 1.13
CA ALA A 45 -4.27 -18.36 2.54
C ALA A 45 -3.06 -17.51 2.96
N VAL A 46 -3.33 -16.43 3.67
CA VAL A 46 -2.29 -15.53 4.19
C VAL A 46 -2.25 -15.63 5.71
N GLN A 47 -1.12 -16.06 6.23
CA GLN A 47 -0.90 -16.13 7.68
C GLN A 47 -0.83 -14.73 8.28
N GLY A 48 -1.58 -14.50 9.36
CA GLY A 48 -1.52 -13.26 10.14
C GLY A 48 -0.26 -13.18 11.03
N CYS A 49 0.02 -11.99 11.55
CA CYS A 49 1.08 -11.79 12.54
C CYS A 49 0.72 -12.47 13.86
N ILE A 50 1.63 -13.26 14.42
CA ILE A 50 1.46 -13.94 15.73
C ILE A 50 2.24 -13.25 16.87
N ALA A 51 2.71 -12.04 16.64
CA ALA A 51 3.44 -11.22 17.63
C ALA A 51 4.66 -11.92 18.28
N CYS A 52 5.32 -12.83 17.57
CA CYS A 52 6.44 -13.64 18.10
C CYS A 52 7.73 -12.85 18.34
N GLY A 53 7.82 -11.59 17.93
CA GLY A 53 9.01 -10.74 18.07
C GLY A 53 10.22 -11.15 17.22
N TRP A 54 10.13 -12.19 16.40
CA TRP A 54 11.24 -12.68 15.59
C TRP A 54 11.80 -11.60 14.65
N CYS A 55 10.94 -10.82 14.02
CA CYS A 55 11.34 -9.76 13.09
C CYS A 55 12.16 -8.65 13.74
N GLY A 56 11.95 -8.35 15.02
CA GLY A 56 12.75 -7.38 15.77
C GLY A 56 14.22 -7.79 15.91
N ARG A 57 14.52 -9.09 15.83
CA ARG A 57 15.89 -9.64 15.94
C ARG A 57 16.53 -9.91 14.59
N THR A 58 15.74 -10.29 13.60
CA THR A 58 16.24 -10.81 12.31
C THR A 58 15.94 -9.91 11.11
N GLY A 59 15.08 -8.89 11.29
CA GLY A 59 14.62 -8.01 10.22
C GLY A 59 13.72 -8.71 9.17
N ARG A 60 13.16 -9.89 9.50
CA ARG A 60 12.25 -10.64 8.61
C ARG A 60 11.19 -11.38 9.40
N CYS A 61 10.04 -11.65 8.78
CA CYS A 61 8.99 -12.46 9.38
C CYS A 61 9.44 -13.92 9.52
N THR A 62 8.99 -14.60 10.58
CA THR A 62 9.20 -16.04 10.75
C THR A 62 8.47 -16.87 9.69
N TYR A 63 7.32 -16.36 9.19
CA TYR A 63 6.59 -16.97 8.08
C TYR A 63 7.10 -16.42 6.76
N GLY A 64 7.83 -17.26 6.03
CA GLY A 64 8.42 -16.93 4.72
C GLY A 64 7.61 -17.53 3.57
N ASP A 65 6.27 -17.39 3.60
CA ASP A 65 5.44 -17.83 2.48
C ASP A 65 5.75 -17.07 1.18
N ALA A 66 5.32 -17.64 0.06
CA ALA A 66 5.68 -17.13 -1.27
C ALA A 66 5.27 -15.67 -1.49
N LEU A 67 4.06 -15.29 -1.01
CA LEU A 67 3.56 -13.92 -1.17
C LEU A 67 4.39 -12.90 -0.37
N TYR A 68 4.63 -13.19 0.91
CA TYR A 68 5.48 -12.34 1.75
C TYR A 68 6.90 -12.24 1.18
N THR A 69 7.46 -13.35 0.70
CA THR A 69 8.80 -13.38 0.11
C THR A 69 8.86 -12.51 -1.14
N LYS A 70 7.86 -12.61 -2.03
CA LYS A 70 7.77 -11.77 -3.23
C LYS A 70 7.73 -10.26 -2.88
N VAL A 71 6.93 -9.88 -1.88
CA VAL A 71 6.88 -8.47 -1.41
C VAL A 71 8.23 -8.06 -0.84
N ARG A 72 8.83 -8.90 0.02
CA ARG A 72 10.15 -8.62 0.61
C ARG A 72 11.21 -8.39 -0.46
N ASP A 73 11.25 -9.21 -1.48
CA ASP A 73 12.28 -9.16 -2.50
C ASP A 73 12.17 -7.88 -3.35
N VAL A 74 10.92 -7.48 -3.71
CA VAL A 74 10.69 -6.20 -4.39
C VAL A 74 11.08 -5.01 -3.50
N LEU A 75 10.76 -5.06 -2.20
CA LEU A 75 11.16 -4.01 -1.26
C LEU A 75 12.68 -3.93 -1.06
N ALA A 76 13.36 -5.08 -1.03
CA ALA A 76 14.80 -5.15 -0.89
C ALA A 76 15.56 -4.67 -2.14
N ASP A 77 14.98 -4.92 -3.33
CA ASP A 77 15.50 -4.39 -4.61
C ASP A 77 15.34 -2.87 -4.74
N GLY A 78 14.46 -2.28 -3.95
CA GLY A 78 14.24 -0.83 -3.83
C GLY A 78 12.94 -0.36 -4.49
N ILE A 79 12.23 0.47 -3.74
CA ILE A 79 11.05 1.21 -4.20
C ILE A 79 11.15 2.67 -3.75
N ASP A 80 10.45 3.56 -4.42
CA ASP A 80 10.32 4.98 -4.04
C ASP A 80 8.91 5.33 -3.54
N GLY A 81 7.95 4.43 -3.69
CA GLY A 81 6.57 4.62 -3.21
C GLY A 81 5.79 3.31 -3.14
N LEU A 82 4.67 3.34 -2.41
CA LEU A 82 3.79 2.20 -2.19
C LEU A 82 2.33 2.59 -2.42
N VAL A 83 1.59 1.79 -3.20
CA VAL A 83 0.13 1.89 -3.31
C VAL A 83 -0.49 0.57 -2.89
N VAL A 84 -1.46 0.61 -1.98
CA VAL A 84 -2.17 -0.58 -1.50
C VAL A 84 -3.65 -0.46 -1.85
N GLY A 85 -4.14 -1.34 -2.71
CA GLY A 85 -5.53 -1.42 -3.11
C GLY A 85 -6.30 -2.52 -2.39
N SER A 86 -7.55 -2.25 -2.00
CA SER A 86 -8.41 -3.23 -1.34
C SER A 86 -9.87 -3.14 -1.78
N PRO A 87 -10.55 -4.26 -1.97
CA PRO A 87 -12.01 -4.26 -1.92
C PRO A 87 -12.48 -4.04 -0.48
N VAL A 88 -13.73 -3.60 -0.32
CA VAL A 88 -14.39 -3.48 0.99
C VAL A 88 -15.14 -4.75 1.33
N TYR A 89 -14.77 -5.38 2.44
CA TYR A 89 -15.49 -6.51 3.03
C TYR A 89 -15.91 -6.16 4.45
N TYR A 90 -17.23 -6.20 4.74
CA TYR A 90 -17.80 -5.87 6.05
C TYR A 90 -17.30 -4.54 6.64
N GLY A 91 -17.21 -3.51 5.80
CA GLY A 91 -16.80 -2.16 6.20
C GLY A 91 -15.30 -1.97 6.42
N GLY A 92 -14.49 -2.97 6.12
CA GLY A 92 -13.02 -2.92 6.23
C GLY A 92 -12.30 -3.39 4.98
N PRO A 93 -10.97 -3.28 4.94
CA PRO A 93 -10.16 -3.88 3.88
C PRO A 93 -10.23 -5.41 3.95
N ASN A 94 -9.84 -6.08 2.86
CA ASN A 94 -9.70 -7.53 2.84
C ASN A 94 -8.81 -8.02 4.00
N GLY A 95 -9.32 -8.95 4.81
CA GLY A 95 -8.61 -9.50 5.98
C GLY A 95 -7.27 -10.17 5.63
N SER A 96 -7.17 -10.85 4.49
CA SER A 96 -5.91 -11.44 4.02
C SER A 96 -4.87 -10.37 3.65
N LEU A 97 -5.32 -9.22 3.10
CA LEU A 97 -4.44 -8.07 2.88
C LEU A 97 -3.95 -7.51 4.21
N CYS A 98 -4.82 -7.33 5.20
CA CYS A 98 -4.42 -6.86 6.51
C CYS A 98 -3.40 -7.81 7.17
N ALA A 99 -3.62 -9.12 7.06
CA ALA A 99 -2.68 -10.13 7.55
C ALA A 99 -1.28 -10.02 6.92
N LEU A 100 -1.21 -9.75 5.60
CA LEU A 100 0.04 -9.47 4.90
C LEU A 100 0.67 -8.18 5.39
N MET A 101 -0.12 -7.08 5.44
CA MET A 101 0.38 -5.75 5.79
C MET A 101 0.89 -5.69 7.23
N ASP A 102 0.23 -6.36 8.19
CA ASP A 102 0.75 -6.47 9.57
C ASP A 102 2.17 -7.04 9.58
N ARG A 103 2.41 -8.10 8.81
CA ARG A 103 3.73 -8.75 8.74
C ARG A 103 4.76 -7.89 8.02
N VAL A 104 4.39 -7.32 6.88
CA VAL A 104 5.26 -6.46 6.07
C VAL A 104 5.66 -5.21 6.87
N CYS A 105 4.70 -4.51 7.47
CA CYS A 105 4.98 -3.29 8.21
C CYS A 105 5.81 -3.53 9.48
N TYR A 106 5.62 -4.66 10.16
CA TYR A 106 6.46 -5.02 11.31
C TYR A 106 7.88 -5.43 10.94
N SER A 107 8.05 -6.21 9.87
CA SER A 107 9.33 -6.85 9.59
C SER A 107 10.19 -6.13 8.56
N LEU A 108 9.56 -5.31 7.71
CA LEU A 108 10.21 -4.66 6.56
C LEU A 108 10.09 -3.13 6.62
N SER A 109 9.74 -2.56 7.79
CA SER A 109 9.56 -1.12 7.99
C SER A 109 10.72 -0.28 7.43
N ARG A 110 11.95 -0.73 7.58
CA ARG A 110 13.16 -0.05 7.09
C ARG A 110 13.16 0.25 5.58
N TYR A 111 12.42 -0.54 4.80
CA TYR A 111 12.30 -0.33 3.35
C TYR A 111 11.16 0.62 2.98
N LEU A 112 10.25 0.91 3.92
CA LEU A 112 9.03 1.67 3.70
C LEU A 112 9.09 3.09 4.27
N MET A 113 9.76 3.27 5.41
CA MET A 113 9.79 4.56 6.12
C MET A 113 10.17 5.72 5.21
N PHE A 114 9.45 6.84 5.38
CA PHE A 114 9.63 8.11 4.66
C PHE A 114 9.32 8.07 3.15
N LYS A 115 8.89 6.93 2.61
CA LYS A 115 8.47 6.84 1.21
C LYS A 115 6.99 7.20 1.07
N PRO A 116 6.59 7.93 0.01
CA PRO A 116 5.19 8.22 -0.27
C PRO A 116 4.34 6.96 -0.35
N ALA A 117 3.16 7.01 0.26
CA ALA A 117 2.23 5.90 0.20
C ALA A 117 0.78 6.35 -0.01
N ALA A 118 -0.02 5.48 -0.61
CA ALA A 118 -1.44 5.71 -0.78
C ALA A 118 -2.24 4.42 -0.64
N SER A 119 -3.46 4.54 -0.10
CA SER A 119 -4.48 3.50 -0.19
C SER A 119 -5.48 3.80 -1.30
N VAL A 120 -5.98 2.75 -1.93
CA VAL A 120 -7.05 2.76 -2.94
C VAL A 120 -8.11 1.77 -2.48
N VAL A 121 -9.36 2.19 -2.43
CA VAL A 121 -10.45 1.34 -1.95
C VAL A 121 -11.56 1.26 -2.97
N VAL A 122 -12.02 0.05 -3.24
CA VAL A 122 -13.15 -0.20 -4.12
C VAL A 122 -14.29 -0.83 -3.35
N CYS A 123 -15.47 -0.26 -3.42
CA CYS A 123 -16.65 -0.80 -2.77
C CYS A 123 -17.87 -0.78 -3.70
N ARG A 124 -18.84 -1.63 -3.34
CA ARG A 124 -20.14 -1.56 -4.00
C ARG A 124 -20.93 -0.32 -3.59
N ARG A 125 -20.94 0.04 -2.27
CA ARG A 125 -21.77 1.12 -1.74
C ARG A 125 -21.22 1.76 -0.47
N GLY A 126 -21.09 1.02 0.63
CA GLY A 126 -20.74 1.54 1.95
C GLY A 126 -19.46 0.94 2.51
N GLY A 127 -18.89 1.58 3.55
CA GLY A 127 -17.71 1.13 4.28
C GLY A 127 -16.37 1.52 3.67
N ALA A 128 -16.37 2.27 2.57
CA ALA A 128 -15.11 2.65 1.90
C ALA A 128 -14.24 3.55 2.76
N THR A 129 -14.81 4.55 3.44
CA THR A 129 -14.05 5.47 4.30
C THR A 129 -13.37 4.74 5.45
N ALA A 130 -14.05 3.82 6.12
CA ALA A 130 -13.47 3.03 7.20
C ALA A 130 -12.33 2.12 6.70
N ALA A 131 -12.50 1.51 5.52
CA ALA A 131 -11.44 0.72 4.89
C ALA A 131 -10.23 1.58 4.47
N PHE A 132 -10.49 2.78 3.93
CA PHE A 132 -9.47 3.75 3.54
C PHE A 132 -8.66 4.21 4.76
N GLU A 133 -9.31 4.63 5.83
CA GLU A 133 -8.65 5.03 7.08
C GLU A 133 -7.83 3.88 7.67
N ARG A 134 -8.38 2.66 7.71
CA ARG A 134 -7.67 1.51 8.26
C ARG A 134 -6.39 1.19 7.49
N LEU A 135 -6.37 1.33 6.18
CA LEU A 135 -5.15 1.14 5.38
C LEU A 135 -4.13 2.27 5.62
N ASN A 136 -4.58 3.51 5.73
CA ASN A 136 -3.70 4.65 5.98
C ASN A 136 -2.99 4.57 7.34
N MET A 137 -3.57 3.86 8.34
CA MET A 137 -2.92 3.62 9.63
C MET A 137 -1.59 2.87 9.52
N TYR A 138 -1.43 2.00 8.53
CA TYR A 138 -0.14 1.35 8.27
C TYR A 138 0.93 2.36 7.87
N PHE A 139 0.57 3.31 7.03
CA PHE A 139 1.51 4.29 6.47
C PHE A 139 1.89 5.35 7.50
N THR A 140 0.92 5.88 8.23
CA THR A 140 1.16 6.90 9.26
C THR A 140 2.05 6.36 10.39
N MET A 141 1.91 5.08 10.77
CA MET A 141 2.75 4.44 11.78
C MET A 141 4.23 4.33 11.34
N LEU A 142 4.48 4.34 10.04
CA LEU A 142 5.82 4.20 9.46
C LEU A 142 6.42 5.53 8.96
N ASN A 143 5.87 6.68 9.36
CA ASN A 143 6.29 8.00 8.87
C ASN A 143 6.28 8.09 7.34
N MET A 144 5.36 7.40 6.68
CA MET A 144 5.19 7.48 5.23
C MET A 144 4.28 8.67 4.89
N PRO A 145 4.72 9.64 4.08
CA PRO A 145 3.85 10.71 3.61
C PRO A 145 2.67 10.15 2.82
N LEU A 146 1.44 10.51 3.23
CA LEU A 146 0.23 10.11 2.51
C LEU A 146 0.06 10.94 1.24
N VAL A 147 -0.10 10.25 0.12
CA VAL A 147 -0.41 10.87 -1.16
C VAL A 147 -1.92 10.97 -1.32
N THR A 148 -2.39 12.19 -1.54
CA THR A 148 -3.80 12.51 -1.76
C THR A 148 -4.11 12.75 -3.24
N SER A 149 -5.38 12.78 -3.59
CA SER A 149 -5.90 13.21 -4.89
C SER A 149 -6.84 14.41 -4.71
N GLN A 150 -7.73 14.66 -5.66
CA GLN A 150 -8.76 15.70 -5.50
C GLN A 150 -9.90 15.27 -4.57
N TYR A 151 -10.02 13.99 -4.25
CA TYR A 151 -10.99 13.43 -3.30
C TYR A 151 -10.34 12.24 -2.58
N TRP A 152 -11.07 11.51 -1.73
CA TRP A 152 -10.60 10.24 -1.17
C TRP A 152 -10.40 9.21 -2.30
N ASN A 153 -9.37 8.39 -2.21
CA ASN A 153 -9.03 7.40 -3.24
C ASN A 153 -10.00 6.20 -3.18
N ILE A 154 -11.26 6.46 -3.47
CA ILE A 154 -12.37 5.52 -3.42
C ILE A 154 -13.01 5.43 -4.79
N LEU A 155 -13.33 4.20 -5.21
CA LEU A 155 -14.06 3.92 -6.43
C LEU A 155 -15.25 3.00 -6.13
N TYR A 156 -16.22 3.05 -7.00
CA TYR A 156 -17.45 2.25 -6.87
C TYR A 156 -17.55 1.23 -8.00
N GLY A 157 -17.82 -0.02 -7.62
CA GLY A 157 -18.05 -1.12 -8.55
C GLY A 157 -18.39 -2.40 -7.79
N HIS A 158 -19.36 -3.17 -8.31
CA HIS A 158 -19.79 -4.45 -7.75
C HIS A 158 -19.46 -5.60 -8.69
N SER A 159 -19.97 -5.51 -9.91
CA SER A 159 -19.73 -6.51 -10.96
C SER A 159 -18.30 -6.38 -11.49
N PRO A 160 -17.71 -7.43 -12.03
CA PRO A 160 -16.39 -7.34 -12.67
C PRO A 160 -16.35 -6.19 -13.70
N MET A 161 -15.27 -5.41 -13.67
CA MET A 161 -15.00 -4.28 -14.57
C MET A 161 -15.96 -3.08 -14.44
N GLU A 162 -16.86 -3.06 -13.47
CA GLU A 162 -17.86 -1.99 -13.32
C GLU A 162 -17.22 -0.63 -12.96
N VAL A 163 -16.04 -0.64 -12.35
CA VAL A 163 -15.24 0.56 -12.07
C VAL A 163 -14.91 1.37 -13.34
N GLU A 164 -14.93 0.77 -14.52
CA GLU A 164 -14.78 1.49 -15.79
C GLU A 164 -15.84 2.60 -16.00
N ARG A 165 -16.99 2.48 -15.34
CA ARG A 165 -18.08 3.46 -15.40
C ARG A 165 -17.98 4.54 -14.33
N ASP A 166 -17.09 4.38 -13.36
CA ASP A 166 -16.85 5.37 -12.31
C ASP A 166 -15.81 6.41 -12.80
N GLU A 167 -16.28 7.33 -13.64
CA GLU A 167 -15.43 8.35 -14.27
C GLU A 167 -14.72 9.22 -13.24
N GLU A 168 -15.40 9.60 -12.14
CA GLU A 168 -14.82 10.38 -11.04
C GLU A 168 -13.76 9.57 -10.30
N GLY A 169 -14.04 8.30 -10.01
CA GLY A 169 -13.10 7.41 -9.37
C GLY A 169 -11.83 7.20 -10.22
N LEU A 170 -11.98 6.97 -11.53
CA LEU A 170 -10.84 6.86 -12.44
C LEU A 170 -10.06 8.17 -12.56
N GLN A 171 -10.74 9.33 -12.58
CA GLN A 171 -10.08 10.62 -12.53
C GLN A 171 -9.27 10.80 -11.23
N THR A 172 -9.84 10.35 -10.11
CA THR A 172 -9.17 10.34 -8.79
C THR A 172 -7.90 9.51 -8.84
N MET A 173 -7.91 8.33 -9.49
CA MET A 173 -6.72 7.49 -9.66
C MET A 173 -5.65 8.15 -10.53
N ARG A 174 -6.04 8.81 -11.60
CA ARG A 174 -5.08 9.57 -12.44
C ARG A 174 -4.45 10.72 -11.65
N THR A 175 -5.23 11.43 -10.86
CA THR A 175 -4.71 12.51 -10.00
C THR A 175 -3.78 11.96 -8.92
N LEU A 176 -4.15 10.85 -8.28
CA LEU A 176 -3.29 10.15 -7.34
C LEU A 176 -1.94 9.79 -7.97
N GLY A 177 -1.94 9.20 -9.17
CA GLY A 177 -0.71 8.83 -9.88
C GLY A 177 0.19 10.03 -10.15
N ARG A 178 -0.37 11.16 -10.61
CA ARG A 178 0.39 12.40 -10.83
C ARG A 178 0.94 13.00 -9.53
N ASN A 179 0.12 13.04 -8.48
CA ASN A 179 0.55 13.56 -7.18
C ASN A 179 1.66 12.69 -6.56
N MET A 180 1.55 11.38 -6.67
CA MET A 180 2.60 10.46 -6.21
C MET A 180 3.89 10.66 -7.00
N ALA A 181 3.82 10.75 -8.31
CA ALA A 181 4.98 11.01 -9.15
C ALA A 181 5.65 12.34 -8.80
N TRP A 182 4.85 13.39 -8.61
CA TRP A 182 5.35 14.71 -8.19
C TRP A 182 6.05 14.62 -6.84
N MET A 183 5.44 13.96 -5.86
CA MET A 183 6.00 13.81 -4.50
C MET A 183 7.31 13.02 -4.53
N ILE A 184 7.36 11.89 -5.25
CA ILE A 184 8.58 11.07 -5.40
C ILE A 184 9.72 11.88 -6.03
N LYS A 185 9.42 12.69 -7.05
CA LYS A 185 10.41 13.54 -7.71
C LYS A 185 10.94 14.67 -6.80
N ARG A 186 10.16 15.08 -5.78
CA ARG A 186 10.52 16.15 -4.83
C ARG A 186 11.16 15.65 -3.54
N LEU A 187 10.69 14.51 -3.04
CA LEU A 187 11.28 13.87 -1.86
C LEU A 187 12.53 13.08 -2.28
N ASN A 188 13.65 13.78 -2.40
CA ASN A 188 14.92 13.13 -2.78
C ASN A 188 15.60 12.48 -1.57
N VAL A 189 14.88 11.55 -0.90
CA VAL A 189 15.35 10.88 0.33
C VAL A 189 16.71 10.18 0.13
N ALA A 190 17.02 9.75 -1.08
CA ALA A 190 18.29 9.10 -1.39
C ALA A 190 19.49 10.03 -1.34
N GLU A 191 19.31 11.33 -1.66
CA GLU A 191 20.38 12.32 -1.70
C GLU A 191 20.39 13.21 -0.45
N GLU A 192 19.22 13.62 0.02
CA GLU A 192 19.09 14.56 1.15
C GLU A 192 18.89 13.85 2.50
N GLY A 193 18.60 12.53 2.47
CA GLY A 193 18.29 11.77 3.67
C GLY A 193 16.84 11.99 4.16
N HIS A 194 16.57 11.59 5.37
CA HIS A 194 15.28 11.74 6.05
C HIS A 194 15.53 12.41 7.42
N PRO A 195 14.48 12.98 8.06
CA PRO A 195 14.60 13.51 9.41
C PRO A 195 15.18 12.51 10.38
N GLU A 196 16.04 12.97 11.30
CA GLU A 196 16.60 12.13 12.35
C GLU A 196 15.49 11.60 13.25
N LEU A 197 15.57 10.34 13.61
CA LEU A 197 14.65 9.70 14.53
C LEU A 197 15.22 9.72 15.95
N GLU A 198 14.47 10.29 16.87
CA GLU A 198 14.81 10.19 18.30
C GLU A 198 14.75 8.75 18.81
N ALA A 199 15.48 8.48 19.89
CA ALA A 199 15.39 7.22 20.60
C ALA A 199 13.95 6.98 21.09
N ARG A 200 13.39 5.83 20.74
CA ARG A 200 11.99 5.53 20.98
C ARG A 200 11.68 5.35 22.48
N VAL A 201 10.92 6.27 23.04
CA VAL A 201 10.32 6.13 24.36
C VAL A 201 9.02 5.33 24.23
N ARG A 202 8.82 4.35 25.10
CA ARG A 202 7.60 3.54 25.12
C ARG A 202 6.79 3.86 26.36
N THR A 203 5.54 4.24 26.17
CA THR A 203 4.59 4.37 27.28
C THR A 203 4.28 2.98 27.84
N SER A 204 4.40 2.83 29.15
CA SER A 204 3.94 1.64 29.88
C SER A 204 3.02 2.12 31.01
N PHE A 205 1.78 1.67 31.00
CA PHE A 205 0.80 1.97 32.04
C PHE A 205 0.84 0.94 33.19
N LEU A 206 1.57 -0.13 33.01
CA LEU A 206 1.80 -1.17 34.03
C LEU A 206 3.26 -1.05 34.50
N LYS A 207 3.42 -0.74 35.76
CA LYS A 207 4.72 -0.78 36.47
C LYS A 207 4.87 -2.10 37.17
#